data_704aef6342da565283bdea5f538d424b
#
_entry.id   704aef6342da565283bdea5f538d424b
#
_cell.length_a   1.000
_cell.length_b   1.000
_cell.length_c   1.000
_cell.angle_alpha   90.00
_cell.angle_beta   90.00
_cell.angle_gamma   90.00
#
_symmetry.space_group_name_H-M   'P 1'
#
loop_
_entity.id
_entity.type
_entity.pdbx_description
1 polymer ?
#
loop_
_entity_poly.entity_id
_entity_poly.type
_entity_poly.pdbx_seq_one_letter_code
_entity_poly.pdbx_strand_id
1 'polypeptide(L)'
;MTNRRTAAVAATILTLVVTAATAARIGQASARPATRAAVRVLVYHDMEGLAGQDDWRTYLFSHPEKYPEGQKMLAADLNAVIDGLFAGGATQVDVVDAHGSGNPQPDVRRDLLDKRANQVIRDKAFDPYVDLTAPDTYDAVAAVAMHAKTGSKGFASHTITLGMDFLLNDKPITESEIVAYSWGRVGVPMIFVSGDDRLQNDLKVMPWIEFVVSKKATSASTVELRPVAEVHAEMKDKAASAVRNVAKAKVMTVSAPMRAGLHAVPPASLAPLKGIPGITYSEQTVTFSAPDFRSAYDGVLALVGVARGSYSQLLAETVRKHADGAKIMAEFSDALFLRWMDYESGRWSPPTSAPGTSKTFHGDR
;
A
#
# COMPACT_ATOMS: atom_id res chain seq x y z
N MET A 1 4.70 -28.15 24.92
CA MET A 1 5.08 -28.68 23.57
C MET A 1 4.81 -27.70 22.43
N THR A 2 4.76 -26.39 22.68
CA THR A 2 4.35 -25.32 21.76
C THR A 2 5.50 -24.52 21.13
N ASN A 3 6.74 -24.68 21.59
CA ASN A 3 7.86 -23.81 21.14
C ASN A 3 8.63 -24.30 19.90
N ARG A 4 8.39 -25.50 19.37
CA ARG A 4 9.16 -25.99 18.22
C ARG A 4 8.60 -25.58 16.84
N ARG A 5 7.31 -25.28 16.74
CA ARG A 5 6.69 -24.89 15.46
C ARG A 5 6.89 -23.42 15.09
N THR A 6 6.89 -22.54 16.08
CA THR A 6 7.16 -21.10 15.88
C THR A 6 8.63 -20.85 15.49
N ALA A 7 9.56 -21.64 16.02
CA ALA A 7 10.99 -21.54 15.65
C ALA A 7 11.26 -21.95 14.19
N ALA A 8 10.49 -22.90 13.62
CA ALA A 8 10.68 -23.35 12.25
C ALA A 8 10.25 -22.31 11.21
N VAL A 9 9.16 -21.58 11.46
CA VAL A 9 8.70 -20.50 10.58
C VAL A 9 9.69 -19.32 10.60
N ALA A 10 10.22 -18.99 11.77
CA ALA A 10 11.21 -17.94 11.91
C ALA A 10 12.55 -18.29 11.21
N ALA A 11 12.96 -19.56 11.22
CA ALA A 11 14.18 -20.01 10.54
C ALA A 11 14.09 -19.90 9.01
N THR A 12 12.90 -20.10 8.43
CA THR A 12 12.69 -19.96 6.99
C THR A 12 12.78 -18.51 6.52
N ILE A 13 12.31 -17.56 7.32
CA ILE A 13 12.42 -16.12 7.03
C ILE A 13 13.90 -15.67 7.07
N LEU A 14 14.69 -16.20 7.98
CA LEU A 14 16.09 -15.82 8.13
C LEU A 14 16.97 -16.31 6.97
N THR A 15 16.66 -17.48 6.38
CA THR A 15 17.46 -18.03 5.28
C THR A 15 17.33 -17.19 3.99
N LEU A 16 16.22 -16.51 3.78
CA LEU A 16 16.03 -15.61 2.63
C LEU A 16 16.81 -14.30 2.76
N VAL A 17 17.03 -13.80 3.95
CA VAL A 17 17.75 -12.53 4.19
C VAL A 17 19.28 -12.69 4.08
N VAL A 18 19.80 -13.89 4.34
CA VAL A 18 21.27 -14.11 4.42
C VAL A 18 21.91 -14.56 3.10
N THR A 19 21.16 -15.08 2.12
CA THR A 19 21.74 -15.65 0.89
C THR A 19 21.82 -14.71 -0.32
N ALA A 20 21.34 -13.47 -0.24
CA ALA A 20 21.38 -12.49 -1.34
C ALA A 20 22.61 -11.56 -1.33
N ALA A 21 23.74 -11.99 -0.78
CA ALA A 21 25.00 -11.23 -0.85
C ALA A 21 25.73 -11.50 -2.16
N THR A 22 25.14 -11.17 -3.30
CA THR A 22 25.87 -10.97 -4.55
C THR A 22 25.91 -9.48 -4.87
N ALA A 23 27.11 -8.91 -4.88
CA ALA A 23 27.39 -7.51 -5.07
C ALA A 23 26.81 -6.99 -6.40
N ALA A 24 25.63 -6.41 -6.37
CA ALA A 24 25.13 -5.55 -7.44
C ALA A 24 25.75 -4.15 -7.23
N ARG A 25 26.63 -3.73 -8.14
CA ARG A 25 27.03 -2.32 -8.24
C ARG A 25 25.79 -1.50 -8.59
N ILE A 26 25.19 -0.85 -7.59
CA ILE A 26 24.11 0.12 -7.82
C ILE A 26 24.78 1.37 -8.38
N GLY A 27 24.69 1.52 -9.71
CA GLY A 27 25.00 2.80 -10.34
C GLY A 27 24.04 3.87 -9.81
N GLN A 28 24.53 5.05 -9.49
CA GLN A 28 23.71 6.21 -9.19
C GLN A 28 22.71 6.39 -10.33
N ALA A 29 21.42 6.23 -10.05
CA ALA A 29 20.38 6.57 -10.99
C ALA A 29 20.41 8.08 -11.21
N SER A 30 21.01 8.51 -12.33
CA SER A 30 20.95 9.91 -12.76
C SER A 30 19.51 10.22 -13.19
N ALA A 31 18.99 11.38 -12.78
CA ALA A 31 17.72 11.89 -13.25
C ALA A 31 17.70 11.86 -14.79
N ARG A 32 16.65 11.32 -15.38
CA ARG A 32 16.46 11.26 -16.82
C ARG A 32 16.44 12.65 -17.42
N PRO A 33 17.14 12.91 -18.54
CA PRO A 33 17.03 14.19 -19.22
C PRO A 33 15.59 14.47 -19.66
N ALA A 34 15.11 15.67 -19.41
CA ALA A 34 13.73 16.11 -19.65
C ALA A 34 13.41 16.41 -21.14
N THR A 35 13.95 15.66 -22.07
CA THR A 35 13.79 15.91 -23.50
C THR A 35 12.77 14.99 -24.21
N ARG A 36 11.92 14.27 -23.46
CA ARG A 36 10.88 13.46 -24.07
C ARG A 36 9.66 14.31 -24.43
N ALA A 37 9.27 14.24 -25.72
CA ALA A 37 8.04 14.85 -26.22
C ALA A 37 6.74 14.21 -25.66
N ALA A 38 6.87 13.06 -24.98
CA ALA A 38 5.76 12.29 -24.40
C ALA A 38 5.99 12.10 -22.89
N VAL A 39 5.00 12.36 -22.06
CA VAL A 39 5.02 12.11 -20.61
C VAL A 39 3.99 11.01 -20.28
N ARG A 40 4.49 9.88 -19.79
CA ARG A 40 3.68 8.74 -19.35
C ARG A 40 3.62 8.77 -17.83
N VAL A 41 2.42 8.73 -17.27
CA VAL A 41 2.21 8.82 -15.81
C VAL A 41 1.50 7.57 -15.32
N LEU A 42 2.05 6.94 -14.28
CA LEU A 42 1.34 5.93 -13.50
C LEU A 42 0.72 6.60 -12.27
N VAL A 43 -0.58 6.42 -12.10
CA VAL A 43 -1.36 6.93 -10.98
C VAL A 43 -1.68 5.79 -10.03
N TYR A 44 -1.14 5.83 -8.84
CA TYR A 44 -1.55 4.99 -7.73
C TYR A 44 -2.81 5.56 -7.10
N HIS A 45 -3.68 4.73 -6.60
CA HIS A 45 -4.78 5.21 -5.78
C HIS A 45 -4.94 4.38 -4.52
N ASP A 46 -5.46 5.06 -3.53
CA ASP A 46 -5.93 4.56 -2.26
C ASP A 46 -7.39 4.96 -2.07
N MET A 47 -7.99 4.78 -0.90
CA MET A 47 -9.38 5.15 -0.64
C MET A 47 -9.62 5.93 0.65
N GLU A 48 -8.63 6.11 1.50
CA GLU A 48 -8.79 6.83 2.78
C GLU A 48 -8.76 8.35 2.63
N GLY A 49 -8.09 8.86 1.60
CA GLY A 49 -7.90 10.28 1.36
C GLY A 49 -8.90 10.93 0.42
N LEU A 50 -10.06 10.35 0.16
CA LEU A 50 -11.04 10.81 -0.83
C LEU A 50 -11.66 12.17 -0.48
N ALA A 51 -11.94 12.98 -1.50
CA ALA A 51 -12.73 14.20 -1.36
C ALA A 51 -14.19 13.88 -1.02
N GLY A 52 -14.74 14.60 -0.03
CA GLY A 52 -16.12 14.38 0.43
C GLY A 52 -16.34 13.19 1.33
N GLN A 53 -15.29 12.43 1.64
CA GLN A 53 -15.37 11.25 2.50
C GLN A 53 -15.29 11.65 3.98
N ASP A 54 -16.30 11.28 4.76
CA ASP A 54 -16.37 11.45 6.23
C ASP A 54 -16.69 10.15 6.98
N ASP A 55 -17.00 9.08 6.25
CA ASP A 55 -17.35 7.76 6.77
C ASP A 55 -16.29 6.73 6.38
N TRP A 56 -15.55 6.21 7.35
CA TRP A 56 -14.50 5.22 7.14
C TRP A 56 -15.00 3.91 6.49
N ARG A 57 -16.30 3.58 6.59
CA ARG A 57 -16.86 2.37 5.98
C ARG A 57 -16.85 2.42 4.45
N THR A 58 -16.68 3.59 3.86
CA THR A 58 -16.66 3.77 2.40
C THR A 58 -15.43 3.17 1.73
N TYR A 59 -14.33 2.93 2.45
CA TYR A 59 -13.14 2.29 1.89
C TYR A 59 -13.02 0.78 2.21
N LEU A 60 -13.97 0.19 2.93
CA LEU A 60 -13.93 -1.22 3.30
C LEU A 60 -14.98 -2.04 2.52
N PHE A 61 -14.51 -3.04 1.77
CA PHE A 61 -15.38 -3.96 1.03
C PHE A 61 -16.33 -4.76 1.94
N SER A 62 -15.98 -4.93 3.23
CA SER A 62 -16.83 -5.56 4.24
C SER A 62 -18.08 -4.74 4.59
N HIS A 63 -18.21 -3.53 4.08
CA HIS A 63 -19.38 -2.64 4.26
C HIS A 63 -20.09 -2.38 2.94
N PRO A 64 -20.81 -3.38 2.40
CA PRO A 64 -21.44 -3.30 1.08
C PRO A 64 -22.49 -2.20 0.94
N GLU A 65 -23.01 -1.69 2.06
CA GLU A 65 -23.96 -0.57 2.10
C GLU A 65 -23.29 0.81 1.92
N LYS A 66 -21.96 0.89 2.13
CA LYS A 66 -21.17 2.14 2.06
C LYS A 66 -20.08 2.12 0.99
N TYR A 67 -19.48 0.99 0.77
CA TYR A 67 -18.36 0.84 -0.16
C TYR A 67 -18.65 1.34 -1.60
N PRO A 68 -19.85 1.12 -2.21
CA PRO A 68 -20.14 1.69 -3.53
C PRO A 68 -20.15 3.21 -3.59
N GLU A 69 -20.38 3.90 -2.46
CA GLU A 69 -20.27 5.35 -2.35
C GLU A 69 -18.79 5.76 -2.45
N GLY A 70 -17.89 5.07 -1.72
CA GLY A 70 -16.45 5.28 -1.83
C GLY A 70 -15.90 5.04 -3.23
N GLN A 71 -16.36 4.00 -3.93
CA GLN A 71 -15.98 3.75 -5.32
C GLN A 71 -16.34 4.91 -6.27
N LYS A 72 -17.48 5.57 -6.05
CA LYS A 72 -17.88 6.76 -6.83
C LYS A 72 -17.00 7.96 -6.51
N MET A 73 -16.70 8.20 -5.23
CA MET A 73 -15.77 9.25 -4.80
C MET A 73 -14.39 9.03 -5.42
N LEU A 74 -13.86 7.81 -5.34
CA LEU A 74 -12.57 7.44 -5.94
C LEU A 74 -12.52 7.72 -7.44
N ALA A 75 -13.53 7.28 -8.17
CA ALA A 75 -13.60 7.54 -9.61
C ALA A 75 -13.65 9.04 -9.92
N ALA A 76 -14.35 9.83 -9.11
CA ALA A 76 -14.44 11.28 -9.31
C ALA A 76 -13.09 11.97 -9.05
N ASP A 77 -12.38 11.62 -7.97
CA ASP A 77 -11.05 12.14 -7.67
C ASP A 77 -10.05 11.77 -8.76
N LEU A 78 -10.03 10.49 -9.16
CA LEU A 78 -9.15 10.01 -10.24
C LEU A 78 -9.45 10.73 -11.56
N ASN A 79 -10.70 10.90 -11.93
CA ASN A 79 -11.07 11.56 -13.18
C ASN A 79 -10.66 13.03 -13.20
N ALA A 80 -10.73 13.74 -12.06
CA ALA A 80 -10.23 15.11 -11.95
C ALA A 80 -8.71 15.18 -12.16
N VAL A 81 -7.96 14.24 -11.55
CA VAL A 81 -6.49 14.14 -11.72
C VAL A 81 -6.12 13.73 -13.14
N ILE A 82 -6.77 12.72 -13.72
CA ILE A 82 -6.53 12.25 -15.09
C ILE A 82 -6.75 13.38 -16.10
N ASP A 83 -7.85 14.13 -15.96
CA ASP A 83 -8.13 15.27 -16.83
C ASP A 83 -7.05 16.35 -16.73
N GLY A 84 -6.57 16.62 -15.50
CA GLY A 84 -5.44 17.52 -15.26
C GLY A 84 -4.13 17.01 -15.89
N LEU A 85 -3.79 15.74 -15.70
CA LEU A 85 -2.55 15.16 -16.27
C LEU A 85 -2.54 15.30 -17.80
N PHE A 86 -3.64 14.98 -18.50
CA PHE A 86 -3.74 15.16 -19.94
C PHE A 86 -3.69 16.65 -20.33
N ALA A 87 -4.37 17.53 -19.60
CA ALA A 87 -4.29 18.98 -19.84
C ALA A 87 -2.87 19.55 -19.58
N GLY A 88 -2.08 18.89 -18.77
CA GLY A 88 -0.67 19.20 -18.52
C GLY A 88 0.28 18.71 -19.60
N GLY A 89 -0.18 17.84 -20.52
CA GLY A 89 0.60 17.29 -21.62
C GLY A 89 1.02 15.82 -21.43
N ALA A 90 0.42 15.09 -20.47
CA ALA A 90 0.60 13.65 -20.41
C ALA A 90 0.03 13.00 -21.68
N THR A 91 0.76 12.01 -22.21
CA THR A 91 0.37 11.28 -23.42
C THR A 91 -0.21 9.90 -23.12
N GLN A 92 0.08 9.40 -21.92
CA GLN A 92 -0.45 8.15 -21.38
C GLN A 92 -0.66 8.33 -19.88
N VAL A 93 -1.80 7.85 -19.40
CA VAL A 93 -2.11 7.76 -17.97
C VAL A 93 -2.60 6.34 -17.70
N ASP A 94 -1.92 5.65 -16.83
CA ASP A 94 -2.31 4.33 -16.34
C ASP A 94 -2.65 4.45 -14.85
N VAL A 95 -3.66 3.70 -14.39
CA VAL A 95 -4.14 3.73 -13.01
C VAL A 95 -3.95 2.36 -12.39
N VAL A 96 -3.36 2.31 -11.22
CA VAL A 96 -3.15 1.08 -10.45
C VAL A 96 -3.75 1.19 -9.07
N ASP A 97 -4.42 0.12 -8.65
CA ASP A 97 -4.97 -0.04 -7.32
C ASP A 97 -3.85 -0.40 -6.33
N ALA A 98 -3.70 0.40 -5.28
CA ALA A 98 -2.76 0.19 -4.17
C ALA A 98 -3.48 -0.02 -2.82
N HIS A 99 -4.82 -0.02 -2.81
CA HIS A 99 -5.62 -0.14 -1.62
C HIS A 99 -6.00 -1.58 -1.28
N GLY A 100 -6.04 -1.91 -0.02
CA GLY A 100 -6.36 -3.25 0.51
C GLY A 100 -7.78 -3.37 1.05
N SER A 101 -8.82 -2.98 0.29
CA SER A 101 -10.22 -3.04 0.76
C SER A 101 -10.74 -4.44 1.10
N GLY A 102 -10.08 -5.48 0.59
CA GLY A 102 -10.58 -6.86 0.61
C GLY A 102 -11.46 -7.21 -0.61
N ASN A 103 -11.68 -6.28 -1.55
CA ASN A 103 -12.36 -6.56 -2.81
C ASN A 103 -11.47 -7.44 -3.69
N PRO A 104 -11.98 -8.57 -4.24
CA PRO A 104 -11.23 -9.38 -5.20
C PRO A 104 -11.06 -8.71 -6.58
N GLN A 105 -11.72 -7.59 -6.83
CA GLN A 105 -11.60 -6.75 -8.01
C GLN A 105 -10.99 -5.39 -7.64
N PRO A 106 -10.43 -4.63 -8.59
CA PRO A 106 -9.97 -3.28 -8.32
C PRO A 106 -11.05 -2.40 -7.70
N ASP A 107 -10.67 -1.56 -6.74
CA ASP A 107 -11.60 -0.68 -6.04
C ASP A 107 -12.17 0.38 -6.99
N VAL A 108 -11.37 0.89 -7.93
CA VAL A 108 -11.90 1.77 -8.97
C VAL A 108 -12.64 0.98 -10.04
N ARG A 109 -13.92 1.28 -10.20
CA ARG A 109 -14.75 0.66 -11.23
C ARG A 109 -14.38 1.21 -12.61
N ARG A 110 -14.08 0.30 -13.55
CA ARG A 110 -13.70 0.67 -14.93
C ARG A 110 -14.78 1.48 -15.65
N ASP A 111 -16.05 1.20 -15.40
CA ASP A 111 -17.18 1.92 -16.03
C ASP A 111 -17.33 3.37 -15.54
N LEU A 112 -16.75 3.73 -14.40
CA LEU A 112 -16.73 5.08 -13.84
C LEU A 112 -15.42 5.84 -14.14
N LEU A 113 -14.35 5.13 -14.50
CA LEU A 113 -13.05 5.73 -14.77
C LEU A 113 -13.01 6.36 -16.17
N ASP A 114 -12.33 7.50 -16.30
CA ASP A 114 -12.07 8.18 -17.58
C ASP A 114 -11.53 7.19 -18.63
N LYS A 115 -12.15 7.19 -19.80
CA LYS A 115 -11.84 6.22 -20.87
C LYS A 115 -10.45 6.41 -21.47
N ARG A 116 -9.85 7.59 -21.31
CA ARG A 116 -8.48 7.90 -21.75
C ARG A 116 -7.41 7.20 -20.94
N ALA A 117 -7.71 6.87 -19.67
CA ALA A 117 -6.78 6.16 -18.81
C ALA A 117 -6.90 4.64 -18.96
N ASN A 118 -5.78 3.92 -18.82
CA ASN A 118 -5.80 2.46 -18.74
C ASN A 118 -5.80 2.04 -17.27
N GLN A 119 -6.47 0.94 -16.96
CA GLN A 119 -6.38 0.31 -15.66
C GLN A 119 -5.35 -0.80 -15.71
N VAL A 120 -4.38 -0.78 -14.80
CA VAL A 120 -3.34 -1.80 -14.72
C VAL A 120 -3.93 -3.05 -14.09
N ILE A 121 -4.08 -4.09 -14.90
CA ILE A 121 -4.56 -5.41 -14.50
C ILE A 121 -3.59 -6.46 -15.04
N ARG A 122 -3.25 -7.47 -14.23
CA ARG A 122 -2.39 -8.59 -14.61
C ARG A 122 -3.12 -9.91 -14.42
N ASP A 123 -2.68 -10.93 -15.11
CA ASP A 123 -3.18 -12.30 -15.00
C ASP A 123 -2.67 -13.05 -13.76
N LYS A 124 -1.76 -12.43 -13.01
CA LYS A 124 -1.20 -12.93 -11.75
C LYS A 124 -1.23 -11.84 -10.69
N ALA A 125 -1.39 -12.24 -9.44
CA ALA A 125 -1.27 -11.33 -8.31
C ALA A 125 0.11 -10.65 -8.33
N PHE A 126 0.14 -9.37 -8.00
CA PHE A 126 1.36 -8.57 -7.95
C PHE A 126 1.23 -7.53 -6.83
N ASP A 127 2.35 -7.02 -6.39
CA ASP A 127 2.42 -5.94 -5.43
C ASP A 127 2.65 -4.61 -6.20
N PRO A 128 1.67 -3.70 -6.21
CA PRO A 128 1.75 -2.47 -6.99
C PRO A 128 2.92 -1.57 -6.57
N TYR A 129 3.29 -1.58 -5.29
CA TYR A 129 4.37 -0.73 -4.77
C TYR A 129 5.74 -1.05 -5.37
N VAL A 130 5.99 -2.31 -5.74
CA VAL A 130 7.34 -2.75 -6.12
C VAL A 130 7.41 -3.54 -7.43
N ASP A 131 6.37 -4.27 -7.81
CA ASP A 131 6.39 -5.17 -8.96
C ASP A 131 6.17 -4.45 -10.31
N LEU A 132 5.68 -3.21 -10.28
CA LEU A 132 5.51 -2.36 -11.48
C LEU A 132 6.76 -1.56 -11.80
N THR A 133 7.68 -1.41 -10.85
CA THR A 133 8.87 -0.58 -11.00
C THR A 133 9.81 -1.17 -12.04
N ALA A 134 9.88 -0.54 -13.19
CA ALA A 134 10.78 -0.90 -14.28
C ALA A 134 11.31 0.35 -15.00
N PRO A 135 12.59 0.32 -15.47
CA PRO A 135 13.13 1.42 -16.25
C PRO A 135 12.31 1.64 -17.52
N ASP A 136 12.26 2.87 -17.99
CA ASP A 136 11.67 3.23 -19.27
C ASP A 136 10.16 2.93 -19.46
N THR A 137 9.43 2.63 -18.39
CA THR A 137 7.97 2.38 -18.44
C THR A 137 7.16 3.67 -18.29
N TYR A 138 7.48 4.47 -17.28
CA TYR A 138 6.83 5.75 -16.99
C TYR A 138 7.87 6.85 -16.79
N ASP A 139 7.43 8.09 -16.96
CA ASP A 139 8.25 9.28 -16.83
C ASP A 139 7.98 10.00 -15.49
N ALA A 140 6.84 9.71 -14.86
CA ALA A 140 6.47 10.19 -13.54
C ALA A 140 5.45 9.25 -12.89
N VAL A 141 5.31 9.36 -11.57
CA VAL A 141 4.23 8.74 -10.79
C VAL A 141 3.44 9.78 -10.02
N ALA A 142 2.16 9.50 -9.81
CA ALA A 142 1.23 10.27 -8.99
C ALA A 142 0.50 9.34 -8.02
N ALA A 143 -0.06 9.89 -6.94
CA ALA A 143 -0.84 9.13 -5.98
C ALA A 143 -2.10 9.91 -5.56
N VAL A 144 -3.24 9.25 -5.51
CA VAL A 144 -4.56 9.85 -5.30
C VAL A 144 -5.23 9.20 -4.11
N ALA A 145 -5.90 10.00 -3.28
CA ALA A 145 -6.66 9.55 -2.12
C ALA A 145 -5.81 8.83 -1.05
N MET A 146 -4.55 9.22 -0.95
CA MET A 146 -3.61 8.68 0.04
C MET A 146 -3.89 9.21 1.44
N HIS A 147 -3.30 8.57 2.44
CA HIS A 147 -3.43 8.91 3.86
C HIS A 147 -2.08 9.09 4.55
N ALA A 148 -2.10 9.69 5.74
CA ALA A 148 -0.92 9.85 6.59
C ALA A 148 -0.50 8.52 7.24
N LYS A 149 0.75 8.43 7.72
CA LYS A 149 1.24 7.27 8.48
C LYS A 149 0.68 7.21 9.90
N THR A 150 0.81 6.07 10.57
CA THR A 150 0.45 5.88 11.98
C THR A 150 1.07 6.98 12.86
N GLY A 151 0.30 7.50 13.81
CA GLY A 151 0.76 8.54 14.73
C GLY A 151 0.65 9.97 14.22
N SER A 152 0.44 10.21 12.92
CA SER A 152 0.23 11.55 12.34
C SER A 152 -1.15 12.13 12.65
N LYS A 153 -2.06 11.33 13.22
CA LYS A 153 -3.44 11.72 13.55
C LYS A 153 -4.26 12.15 12.33
N GLY A 154 -3.96 11.59 11.17
CA GLY A 154 -4.75 11.68 9.96
C GLY A 154 -5.96 10.75 10.00
N PHE A 155 -6.88 10.95 9.06
CA PHE A 155 -8.03 10.06 8.91
C PHE A 155 -7.54 8.68 8.47
N ALA A 156 -7.91 7.63 9.21
CA ALA A 156 -7.50 6.23 8.97
C ALA A 156 -5.98 6.02 8.80
N SER A 157 -5.14 6.88 9.37
CA SER A 157 -3.68 6.90 9.14
C SER A 157 -2.97 5.61 9.55
N HIS A 158 -2.15 5.07 8.64
CA HIS A 158 -1.35 3.84 8.83
C HIS A 158 -0.26 3.74 7.74
N THR A 159 0.52 2.66 7.74
CA THR A 159 1.38 2.28 6.61
C THR A 159 1.29 0.77 6.43
N ILE A 160 0.80 0.32 5.28
CA ILE A 160 0.54 -1.07 4.88
C ILE A 160 -0.69 -1.68 5.60
N THR A 161 -0.85 -1.45 6.89
CA THR A 161 -2.02 -1.91 7.64
C THR A 161 -2.18 -1.13 8.94
N LEU A 162 -3.39 -1.11 9.48
CA LEU A 162 -3.75 -0.33 10.67
C LEU A 162 -2.81 -0.60 11.85
N GLY A 163 -2.32 0.50 12.47
CA GLY A 163 -1.45 0.44 13.64
C GLY A 163 -0.01 0.01 13.36
N MET A 164 0.42 0.06 12.11
CA MET A 164 1.80 -0.25 11.73
C MET A 164 2.43 0.89 10.93
N ASP A 165 3.78 0.96 10.98
CA ASP A 165 4.59 1.86 10.17
C ASP A 165 5.79 1.15 9.59
N PHE A 166 6.06 1.39 8.32
CA PHE A 166 7.33 1.05 7.72
C PHE A 166 8.41 2.04 8.18
N LEU A 167 9.46 1.54 8.80
CA LEU A 167 10.63 2.32 9.19
C LEU A 167 11.74 2.20 8.14
N LEU A 168 12.18 3.34 7.63
CA LEU A 168 13.35 3.44 6.75
C LEU A 168 14.39 4.35 7.40
N ASN A 169 15.57 3.80 7.72
CA ASN A 169 16.61 4.49 8.50
C ASN A 169 16.04 5.11 9.79
N ASP A 170 15.30 4.30 10.53
CA ASP A 170 14.65 4.63 11.81
C ASP A 170 13.54 5.69 11.75
N LYS A 171 13.11 6.10 10.56
CA LYS A 171 12.03 7.05 10.37
C LYS A 171 10.81 6.35 9.78
N PRO A 172 9.61 6.56 10.33
CA PRO A 172 8.40 6.08 9.72
C PRO A 172 8.13 6.83 8.41
N ILE A 173 7.79 6.09 7.37
CA ILE A 173 7.47 6.61 6.04
C ILE A 173 6.02 6.32 5.68
N THR A 174 5.44 7.16 4.83
CA THR A 174 4.10 6.98 4.27
C THR A 174 4.11 6.03 3.08
N GLU A 175 2.96 5.53 2.68
CA GLU A 175 2.83 4.73 1.45
C GLU A 175 3.19 5.54 0.20
N SER A 176 2.85 6.83 0.16
CA SER A 176 3.33 7.73 -0.89
C SER A 176 4.86 7.78 -0.99
N GLU A 177 5.57 7.75 0.15
CA GLU A 177 7.02 7.66 0.16
C GLU A 177 7.51 6.28 -0.29
N ILE A 178 6.80 5.18 0.04
CA ILE A 178 7.12 3.84 -0.48
C ILE A 178 7.08 3.85 -2.01
N VAL A 179 6.02 4.39 -2.62
CA VAL A 179 5.93 4.57 -4.08
C VAL A 179 7.10 5.41 -4.60
N ALA A 180 7.38 6.56 -3.97
CA ALA A 180 8.43 7.47 -4.40
C ALA A 180 9.83 6.82 -4.34
N TYR A 181 10.16 6.08 -3.28
CA TYR A 181 11.42 5.34 -3.17
C TYR A 181 11.49 4.18 -4.14
N SER A 182 10.38 3.46 -4.34
CA SER A 182 10.32 2.36 -5.30
C SER A 182 10.66 2.83 -6.71
N TRP A 183 9.99 3.87 -7.20
CA TRP A 183 10.23 4.44 -8.52
C TRP A 183 11.55 5.22 -8.61
N GLY A 184 12.01 5.75 -7.49
CA GLY A 184 13.31 6.38 -7.39
C GLY A 184 14.48 5.45 -7.74
N ARG A 185 14.35 4.13 -7.58
CA ARG A 185 15.35 3.13 -8.00
C ARG A 185 15.62 3.14 -9.50
N VAL A 186 14.66 3.58 -10.29
CA VAL A 186 14.75 3.65 -11.76
C VAL A 186 14.74 5.09 -12.29
N GLY A 187 14.89 6.08 -11.38
CA GLY A 187 15.02 7.49 -11.76
C GLY A 187 13.70 8.18 -12.10
N VAL A 188 12.56 7.64 -11.68
CA VAL A 188 11.22 8.19 -11.94
C VAL A 188 10.73 8.99 -10.71
N PRO A 189 10.40 10.28 -10.85
CA PRO A 189 9.93 11.11 -9.75
C PRO A 189 8.43 10.93 -9.47
N MET A 190 8.04 11.09 -8.20
CA MET A 190 6.66 11.40 -7.84
C MET A 190 6.41 12.89 -8.05
N ILE A 191 5.28 13.23 -8.69
CA ILE A 191 4.97 14.62 -9.08
C ILE A 191 3.69 15.17 -8.45
N PHE A 192 2.75 14.31 -8.03
CA PHE A 192 1.45 14.71 -7.50
C PHE A 192 0.99 13.75 -6.41
N VAL A 193 0.39 14.30 -5.34
CA VAL A 193 -0.30 13.52 -4.30
C VAL A 193 -1.57 14.25 -3.86
N SER A 194 -2.65 13.52 -3.57
CA SER A 194 -3.82 14.03 -2.84
C SER A 194 -4.12 13.18 -1.60
N GLY A 195 -4.62 13.84 -0.56
CA GLY A 195 -4.98 13.21 0.70
C GLY A 195 -5.34 14.23 1.77
N ASP A 196 -5.35 13.86 3.04
CA ASP A 196 -5.66 14.78 4.12
C ASP A 196 -4.52 15.77 4.46
N ASP A 197 -4.79 16.74 5.32
CA ASP A 197 -3.83 17.77 5.75
C ASP A 197 -2.66 17.19 6.57
N ARG A 198 -2.82 16.02 7.18
CA ARG A 198 -1.76 15.36 7.95
C ARG A 198 -0.76 14.69 7.01
N LEU A 199 -1.25 14.06 5.95
CA LEU A 199 -0.38 13.56 4.88
C LEU A 199 0.45 14.70 4.25
N GLN A 200 -0.15 15.86 4.02
CA GLN A 200 0.61 17.01 3.53
C GLN A 200 1.79 17.37 4.45
N ASN A 201 1.60 17.27 5.76
CA ASN A 201 2.68 17.51 6.72
C ASN A 201 3.76 16.42 6.66
N ASP A 202 3.37 15.15 6.52
CA ASP A 202 4.30 14.03 6.40
C ASP A 202 5.15 14.14 5.13
N LEU A 203 4.57 14.60 4.02
CA LEU A 203 5.24 14.71 2.72
C LEU A 203 6.09 15.98 2.52
N LYS A 204 6.37 16.76 3.56
CA LYS A 204 7.32 17.89 3.49
C LYS A 204 8.73 17.48 3.04
N VAL A 205 9.05 16.21 3.10
CA VAL A 205 10.30 15.63 2.55
C VAL A 205 10.35 15.68 1.01
N MET A 206 9.20 15.85 0.34
CA MET A 206 9.05 15.97 -1.11
C MET A 206 8.47 17.35 -1.50
N PRO A 207 9.15 18.47 -1.25
CA PRO A 207 8.60 19.82 -1.43
C PRO A 207 8.36 20.22 -2.89
N TRP A 208 8.73 19.37 -3.84
CA TRP A 208 8.53 19.58 -5.29
C TRP A 208 7.22 18.98 -5.81
N ILE A 209 6.52 18.13 -5.05
CA ILE A 209 5.24 17.58 -5.48
C ILE A 209 4.15 18.64 -5.43
N GLU A 210 3.23 18.55 -6.37
CA GLU A 210 1.95 19.24 -6.23
C GLU A 210 1.06 18.43 -5.27
N PHE A 211 0.60 19.05 -4.21
CA PHE A 211 -0.25 18.39 -3.21
C PHE A 211 -1.62 19.03 -3.14
N VAL A 212 -2.69 18.21 -3.07
CA VAL A 212 -4.07 18.67 -2.85
C VAL A 212 -4.59 18.13 -1.54
N VAL A 213 -4.97 19.01 -0.64
CA VAL A 213 -5.68 18.64 0.59
C VAL A 213 -7.14 18.36 0.25
N SER A 214 -7.55 17.10 0.30
CA SER A 214 -8.93 16.69 0.05
C SER A 214 -9.88 17.01 1.20
N LYS A 215 -9.38 16.90 2.44
CA LYS A 215 -10.09 17.13 3.71
C LYS A 215 -9.11 17.41 4.83
N LYS A 216 -9.60 17.91 5.96
CA LYS A 216 -8.79 18.11 7.17
C LYS A 216 -9.16 17.06 8.21
N ALA A 217 -8.18 16.29 8.68
CA ALA A 217 -8.40 15.32 9.73
C ALA A 217 -8.52 16.00 11.10
N THR A 218 -9.66 15.79 11.78
CA THR A 218 -9.87 16.22 13.17
C THR A 218 -9.59 15.10 14.16
N SER A 219 -9.68 13.85 13.71
CA SER A 219 -9.23 12.64 14.43
C SER A 219 -8.96 11.51 13.43
N ALA A 220 -8.59 10.33 13.93
CA ALA A 220 -8.41 9.14 13.09
C ALA A 220 -9.71 8.67 12.36
N SER A 221 -10.87 9.17 12.76
CA SER A 221 -12.18 8.76 12.20
C SER A 221 -13.11 9.91 11.89
N THR A 222 -12.68 11.16 12.05
CA THR A 222 -13.50 12.36 11.81
C THR A 222 -12.74 13.41 11.04
N VAL A 223 -13.45 14.16 10.19
CA VAL A 223 -12.87 15.14 9.29
C VAL A 223 -13.71 16.41 9.19
N GLU A 224 -13.08 17.51 8.81
CA GLU A 224 -13.70 18.69 8.26
C GLU A 224 -13.62 18.60 6.73
N LEU A 225 -14.78 18.54 6.08
CA LEU A 225 -14.85 18.43 4.61
C LEU A 225 -14.61 19.78 3.95
N ARG A 226 -13.97 19.71 2.78
CA ARG A 226 -13.90 20.83 1.82
C ARG A 226 -15.01 20.65 0.76
N PRO A 227 -15.48 21.73 0.12
CA PRO A 227 -16.39 21.62 -1.03
C PRO A 227 -15.75 20.75 -2.13
N VAL A 228 -16.39 19.64 -2.47
CA VAL A 228 -15.85 18.63 -3.40
C VAL A 228 -15.51 19.24 -4.77
N ALA A 229 -16.35 20.14 -5.28
CA ALA A 229 -16.10 20.78 -6.56
C ALA A 229 -14.81 21.64 -6.56
N GLU A 230 -14.49 22.30 -5.45
CA GLU A 230 -13.25 23.08 -5.31
C GLU A 230 -12.04 22.14 -5.24
N VAL A 231 -12.15 21.03 -4.50
CA VAL A 231 -11.07 20.03 -4.42
C VAL A 231 -10.79 19.43 -5.80
N HIS A 232 -11.81 19.05 -6.55
CA HIS A 232 -11.65 18.50 -7.91
C HIS A 232 -11.05 19.53 -8.89
N ALA A 233 -11.46 20.79 -8.81
CA ALA A 233 -10.84 21.85 -9.61
C ALA A 233 -9.36 22.01 -9.28
N GLU A 234 -9.01 22.04 -7.98
CA GLU A 234 -7.61 22.10 -7.52
C GLU A 234 -6.81 20.86 -7.94
N MET A 235 -7.38 19.64 -7.86
CA MET A 235 -6.75 18.41 -8.34
C MET A 235 -6.41 18.51 -9.82
N LYS A 236 -7.35 18.95 -10.66
CA LYS A 236 -7.13 19.13 -12.08
C LYS A 236 -6.02 20.14 -12.37
N ASP A 237 -6.07 21.31 -11.75
CA ASP A 237 -5.10 22.38 -12.00
C ASP A 237 -3.70 21.97 -11.54
N LYS A 238 -3.56 21.37 -10.36
CA LYS A 238 -2.28 20.93 -9.82
C LYS A 238 -1.71 19.72 -10.55
N ALA A 239 -2.54 18.77 -10.95
CA ALA A 239 -2.09 17.65 -11.79
C ALA A 239 -1.53 18.16 -13.13
N ALA A 240 -2.18 19.14 -13.75
CA ALA A 240 -1.68 19.78 -14.97
C ALA A 240 -0.36 20.53 -14.73
N SER A 241 -0.23 21.23 -13.59
CA SER A 241 1.01 21.88 -13.17
C SER A 241 2.14 20.86 -12.95
N ALA A 242 1.86 19.75 -12.29
CA ALA A 242 2.80 18.68 -12.01
C ALA A 242 3.45 18.11 -13.29
N VAL A 243 2.64 17.83 -14.31
CA VAL A 243 3.15 17.36 -15.62
C VAL A 243 4.01 18.43 -16.30
N ARG A 244 3.54 19.70 -16.36
CA ARG A 244 4.33 20.80 -16.96
C ARG A 244 5.67 21.03 -16.26
N ASN A 245 5.76 20.71 -14.98
CA ASN A 245 6.97 20.90 -14.17
C ASN A 245 7.75 19.60 -13.91
N VAL A 246 7.44 18.49 -14.57
CA VAL A 246 8.06 17.18 -14.32
C VAL A 246 9.60 17.24 -14.35
N ALA A 247 10.18 18.05 -15.20
CA ALA A 247 11.62 18.24 -15.28
C ALA A 247 12.26 18.87 -14.02
N LYS A 248 11.47 19.51 -13.17
CA LYS A 248 11.92 20.11 -11.91
C LYS A 248 11.74 19.17 -10.70
N ALA A 249 11.01 18.07 -10.89
CA ALA A 249 10.76 17.11 -9.84
C ALA A 249 12.05 16.36 -9.49
N LYS A 250 12.20 16.08 -8.19
CA LYS A 250 13.36 15.32 -7.70
C LYS A 250 12.99 13.87 -7.52
N VAL A 251 13.97 13.00 -7.70
CA VAL A 251 13.83 11.57 -7.48
C VAL A 251 14.15 11.24 -6.03
N MET A 252 13.26 10.51 -5.36
CA MET A 252 13.53 10.00 -4.01
C MET A 252 14.48 8.81 -4.07
N THR A 253 15.58 8.89 -3.35
CA THR A 253 16.57 7.82 -3.28
C THR A 253 16.98 7.56 -1.83
N VAL A 254 17.36 6.34 -1.54
CA VAL A 254 17.94 5.93 -0.27
C VAL A 254 19.24 5.18 -0.52
N SER A 255 20.28 5.50 0.28
CA SER A 255 21.59 4.85 0.14
C SER A 255 21.59 3.46 0.76
N ALA A 256 22.25 2.53 0.09
CA ALA A 256 22.48 1.18 0.60
C ALA A 256 23.84 1.11 1.38
N PRO A 257 23.98 0.21 2.40
CA PRO A 257 22.89 -0.53 3.01
C PRO A 257 21.98 0.39 3.81
N MET A 258 20.69 0.00 3.93
CA MET A 258 19.73 0.76 4.71
C MET A 258 19.23 -0.02 5.90
N ARG A 259 18.75 0.68 6.93
CA ARG A 259 18.08 0.09 8.06
C ARG A 259 16.58 0.14 7.80
N ALA A 260 15.95 -1.04 7.69
CA ALA A 260 14.53 -1.17 7.53
C ALA A 260 13.89 -1.74 8.79
N GLY A 261 12.61 -1.53 8.99
CA GLY A 261 11.93 -2.07 10.16
C GLY A 261 10.43 -1.83 10.17
N LEU A 262 9.82 -2.32 11.22
CA LEU A 262 8.39 -2.19 11.50
C LEU A 262 8.21 -1.63 12.91
N HIS A 263 7.42 -0.58 13.03
CA HIS A 263 6.80 -0.17 14.29
C HIS A 263 5.38 -0.70 14.30
N ALA A 264 4.92 -1.24 15.43
CA ALA A 264 3.56 -1.77 15.56
C ALA A 264 2.97 -1.46 16.92
N VAL A 265 1.69 -1.10 16.93
CA VAL A 265 0.89 -0.86 18.14
C VAL A 265 -0.23 -1.90 18.25
N PRO A 266 -0.73 -2.20 19.46
CA PRO A 266 -1.83 -3.17 19.62
C PRO A 266 -3.05 -2.82 18.74
N PRO A 267 -3.73 -3.84 18.17
CA PRO A 267 -3.62 -5.27 18.49
C PRO A 267 -2.45 -6.03 17.83
N ALA A 268 -1.66 -5.39 16.96
CA ALA A 268 -0.46 -6.00 16.40
C ALA A 268 0.58 -6.31 17.49
N SER A 269 1.41 -7.34 17.29
CA SER A 269 2.44 -7.73 18.25
C SER A 269 3.72 -8.18 17.57
N LEU A 270 4.83 -7.59 17.98
CA LEU A 270 6.17 -7.98 17.54
C LEU A 270 6.83 -9.01 18.46
N ALA A 271 6.16 -9.41 19.55
CA ALA A 271 6.71 -10.35 20.53
C ALA A 271 7.26 -11.66 19.93
N PRO A 272 6.65 -12.26 18.88
CA PRO A 272 7.20 -13.46 18.25
C PRO A 272 8.57 -13.27 17.59
N LEU A 273 8.99 -12.02 17.35
CA LEU A 273 10.26 -11.67 16.71
C LEU A 273 11.42 -11.49 17.73
N LYS A 274 11.12 -11.56 19.02
CA LYS A 274 12.13 -11.41 20.06
C LYS A 274 13.17 -12.54 20.00
N GLY A 275 14.44 -12.17 19.94
CA GLY A 275 15.56 -13.13 19.91
C GLY A 275 15.84 -13.75 18.53
N ILE A 276 15.20 -13.30 17.47
CA ILE A 276 15.51 -13.73 16.11
C ILE A 276 16.85 -13.11 15.68
N PRO A 277 17.84 -13.92 15.25
CA PRO A 277 19.11 -13.42 14.77
C PRO A 277 18.95 -12.46 13.58
N GLY A 278 19.74 -11.39 13.54
CA GLY A 278 19.67 -10.37 12.49
C GLY A 278 18.58 -9.32 12.66
N ILE A 279 17.73 -9.47 13.69
CA ILE A 279 16.70 -8.49 14.05
C ILE A 279 17.09 -7.80 15.36
N THR A 280 17.07 -6.47 15.35
CA THR A 280 17.08 -5.66 16.57
C THR A 280 15.67 -5.47 17.05
N TYR A 281 15.34 -5.93 18.26
CA TYR A 281 13.99 -5.93 18.82
C TYR A 281 13.86 -4.93 19.96
N SER A 282 12.80 -4.16 19.94
CA SER A 282 12.22 -3.49 21.12
C SER A 282 10.71 -3.83 21.18
N GLU A 283 10.02 -3.42 22.22
CA GLU A 283 8.64 -3.85 22.46
C GLU A 283 7.68 -3.52 21.30
N GLN A 284 7.84 -2.35 20.68
CA GLN A 284 7.00 -1.86 19.59
C GLN A 284 7.74 -1.67 18.27
N THR A 285 9.01 -2.06 18.21
CA THR A 285 9.83 -1.79 17.03
C THR A 285 10.79 -2.94 16.77
N VAL A 286 10.87 -3.34 15.51
CA VAL A 286 11.91 -4.26 15.02
C VAL A 286 12.62 -3.63 13.84
N THR A 287 13.94 -3.82 13.76
CA THR A 287 14.73 -3.32 12.64
C THR A 287 15.75 -4.36 12.18
N PHE A 288 16.10 -4.28 10.90
CA PHE A 288 17.11 -5.13 10.27
C PHE A 288 17.89 -4.34 9.21
N SER A 289 19.02 -4.87 8.76
CA SER A 289 19.77 -4.28 7.64
C SER A 289 19.30 -4.87 6.32
N ALA A 290 19.05 -4.02 5.33
CA ALA A 290 18.66 -4.42 3.98
C ALA A 290 19.67 -3.89 2.94
N PRO A 291 20.04 -4.69 1.91
CA PRO A 291 21.00 -4.29 0.90
C PRO A 291 20.44 -3.25 -0.09
N ASP A 292 19.13 -3.24 -0.29
CA ASP A 292 18.42 -2.35 -1.21
C ASP A 292 16.96 -2.15 -0.77
N PHE A 293 16.27 -1.20 -1.42
CA PHE A 293 14.89 -0.85 -1.05
C PHE A 293 13.90 -1.99 -1.28
N ARG A 294 14.07 -2.81 -2.34
CA ARG A 294 13.19 -3.96 -2.58
C ARG A 294 13.31 -4.98 -1.44
N SER A 295 14.54 -5.32 -1.06
CA SER A 295 14.79 -6.21 0.08
C SER A 295 14.28 -5.64 1.41
N ALA A 296 14.37 -4.31 1.59
CA ALA A 296 13.81 -3.63 2.74
C ALA A 296 12.28 -3.78 2.80
N TYR A 297 11.62 -3.54 1.68
CA TYR A 297 10.17 -3.66 1.54
C TYR A 297 9.70 -5.10 1.79
N ASP A 298 10.26 -6.08 1.07
CA ASP A 298 9.90 -7.49 1.22
C ASP A 298 10.11 -7.99 2.66
N GLY A 299 11.21 -7.55 3.32
CA GLY A 299 11.48 -7.87 4.72
C GLY A 299 10.45 -7.25 5.67
N VAL A 300 10.04 -6.00 5.45
CA VAL A 300 9.00 -5.36 6.26
C VAL A 300 7.65 -6.06 6.08
N LEU A 301 7.27 -6.44 4.84
CA LEU A 301 6.04 -7.22 4.62
C LEU A 301 6.05 -8.55 5.38
N ALA A 302 7.19 -9.24 5.42
CA ALA A 302 7.33 -10.47 6.21
C ALA A 302 7.12 -10.20 7.71
N LEU A 303 7.65 -9.07 8.24
CA LEU A 303 7.41 -8.65 9.64
C LEU A 303 5.94 -8.30 9.89
N VAL A 304 5.27 -7.63 8.95
CA VAL A 304 3.81 -7.35 9.01
C VAL A 304 3.02 -8.64 9.13
N GLY A 305 3.34 -9.66 8.32
CA GLY A 305 2.70 -10.98 8.39
C GLY A 305 2.81 -11.61 9.79
N VAL A 306 3.97 -11.49 10.44
CA VAL A 306 4.16 -12.00 11.82
C VAL A 306 3.39 -11.15 12.83
N ALA A 307 3.45 -9.83 12.72
CA ALA A 307 2.78 -8.90 13.65
C ALA A 307 1.25 -9.05 13.62
N ARG A 308 0.67 -9.30 12.44
CA ARG A 308 -0.77 -9.57 12.25
C ARG A 308 -1.22 -10.91 12.84
N GLY A 309 -0.30 -11.83 13.16
CA GLY A 309 -0.66 -13.10 13.80
C GLY A 309 -1.47 -12.94 15.09
N SER A 310 -1.30 -11.83 15.81
CA SER A 310 -2.11 -11.48 16.99
C SER A 310 -3.57 -11.13 16.68
N TYR A 311 -3.90 -10.76 15.44
CA TYR A 311 -5.29 -10.47 15.04
C TYR A 311 -6.19 -11.71 15.12
N SER A 312 -5.61 -12.92 15.00
CA SER A 312 -6.34 -14.16 15.24
C SER A 312 -6.95 -14.26 16.64
N GLN A 313 -6.32 -13.66 17.64
CA GLN A 313 -6.86 -13.59 18.99
C GLN A 313 -8.08 -12.68 19.04
N LEU A 314 -7.97 -11.49 18.45
CA LEU A 314 -9.09 -10.53 18.36
C LEU A 314 -10.27 -11.14 17.59
N LEU A 315 -9.99 -11.84 16.47
CA LEU A 315 -11.01 -12.55 15.70
C LEU A 315 -11.71 -13.61 16.58
N ALA A 316 -10.96 -14.46 17.27
CA ALA A 316 -11.50 -15.48 18.15
C ALA A 316 -12.31 -14.88 19.31
N GLU A 317 -11.88 -13.74 19.86
CA GLU A 317 -12.63 -13.02 20.88
C GLU A 317 -13.94 -12.44 20.33
N THR A 318 -13.92 -11.89 19.12
CA THR A 318 -15.10 -11.34 18.45
C THR A 318 -16.10 -12.46 18.15
N VAL A 319 -15.65 -13.59 17.60
CA VAL A 319 -16.50 -14.75 17.36
C VAL A 319 -17.12 -15.27 18.66
N ARG A 320 -16.35 -15.38 19.75
CA ARG A 320 -16.87 -15.84 21.06
C ARG A 320 -17.96 -14.94 21.64
N LYS A 321 -17.94 -13.66 21.33
CA LYS A 321 -18.96 -12.69 21.77
C LYS A 321 -20.21 -12.70 20.88
N HIS A 322 -20.13 -13.30 19.69
CA HIS A 322 -21.27 -13.42 18.77
C HIS A 322 -22.29 -14.43 19.30
N ALA A 323 -23.60 -14.20 19.04
CA ALA A 323 -24.67 -15.08 19.50
C ALA A 323 -24.47 -16.55 19.04
N ASP A 324 -23.99 -16.73 17.79
CA ASP A 324 -23.69 -18.04 17.20
C ASP A 324 -22.24 -18.46 17.36
N GLY A 325 -21.47 -17.77 18.21
CA GLY A 325 -20.01 -17.94 18.27
C GLY A 325 -19.56 -19.37 18.55
N ALA A 326 -20.23 -20.06 19.46
CA ALA A 326 -19.92 -21.48 19.75
C ALA A 326 -20.16 -22.39 18.54
N LYS A 327 -21.24 -22.16 17.79
CA LYS A 327 -21.55 -22.89 16.57
C LYS A 327 -20.52 -22.64 15.48
N ILE A 328 -20.16 -21.37 15.25
CA ILE A 328 -19.13 -20.99 14.26
C ILE A 328 -17.79 -21.65 14.59
N MET A 329 -17.39 -21.69 15.87
CA MET A 329 -16.14 -22.33 16.28
C MET A 329 -16.17 -23.84 16.11
N ALA A 330 -17.31 -24.49 16.34
CA ALA A 330 -17.49 -25.94 16.08
C ALA A 330 -17.40 -26.24 14.58
N GLU A 331 -18.12 -25.49 13.75
CA GLU A 331 -18.07 -25.64 12.28
C GLU A 331 -16.65 -25.41 11.73
N PHE A 332 -15.91 -24.46 12.29
CA PHE A 332 -14.51 -24.23 11.92
C PHE A 332 -13.62 -25.42 12.31
N SER A 333 -13.78 -25.99 13.49
CA SER A 333 -13.07 -27.19 13.92
C SER A 333 -13.33 -28.38 12.99
N ASP A 334 -14.60 -28.59 12.66
CA ASP A 334 -14.99 -29.67 11.74
C ASP A 334 -14.41 -29.45 10.34
N ALA A 335 -14.46 -28.23 9.84
CA ALA A 335 -13.90 -27.87 8.53
C ALA A 335 -12.38 -28.08 8.50
N LEU A 336 -11.64 -27.78 9.56
CA LEU A 336 -10.20 -28.04 9.66
C LEU A 336 -9.92 -29.54 9.59
N PHE A 337 -10.65 -30.34 10.37
CA PHE A 337 -10.49 -31.79 10.41
C PHE A 337 -10.81 -32.44 9.06
N LEU A 338 -11.95 -32.07 8.47
CA LEU A 338 -12.36 -32.60 7.16
C LEU A 338 -11.38 -32.21 6.06
N ARG A 339 -10.87 -30.98 6.05
CA ARG A 339 -9.87 -30.51 5.08
C ARG A 339 -8.57 -31.32 5.22
N TRP A 340 -8.13 -31.58 6.45
CA TRP A 340 -6.95 -32.41 6.68
C TRP A 340 -7.17 -33.84 6.21
N MET A 341 -8.32 -34.46 6.51
CA MET A 341 -8.66 -35.79 6.06
C MET A 341 -8.72 -35.90 4.53
N ASP A 342 -9.27 -34.90 3.85
CA ASP A 342 -9.32 -34.87 2.40
C ASP A 342 -7.93 -34.78 1.79
N TYR A 343 -7.04 -33.99 2.37
CA TYR A 343 -5.65 -33.93 1.96
C TYR A 343 -4.93 -35.26 2.14
N GLU A 344 -5.01 -35.87 3.33
CA GLU A 344 -4.38 -37.15 3.64
C GLU A 344 -4.88 -38.30 2.73
N SER A 345 -6.13 -38.22 2.31
CA SER A 345 -6.74 -39.22 1.43
C SER A 345 -6.61 -38.92 -0.08
N GLY A 346 -5.89 -37.85 -0.43
CA GLY A 346 -5.70 -37.44 -1.83
C GLY A 346 -6.95 -36.89 -2.53
N ARG A 347 -8.04 -36.60 -1.78
CA ARG A 347 -9.27 -36.02 -2.32
C ARG A 347 -9.23 -34.52 -2.47
N TRP A 348 -8.32 -33.86 -1.77
CA TRP A 348 -8.20 -32.41 -1.82
C TRP A 348 -6.85 -32.00 -2.41
N SER A 349 -6.89 -31.05 -3.32
CA SER A 349 -5.72 -30.34 -3.82
C SER A 349 -5.92 -28.85 -3.57
N PRO A 350 -4.84 -28.08 -3.31
CA PRO A 350 -4.94 -26.63 -3.30
C PRO A 350 -5.63 -26.13 -4.57
N PRO A 351 -6.52 -25.15 -4.48
CA PRO A 351 -7.12 -24.56 -5.67
C PRO A 351 -5.98 -24.08 -6.59
N THR A 352 -5.90 -24.66 -7.77
CA THR A 352 -5.11 -24.07 -8.85
C THR A 352 -5.84 -22.79 -9.23
N SER A 353 -5.18 -21.66 -9.15
CA SER A 353 -5.74 -20.41 -9.66
C SER A 353 -6.14 -20.66 -11.10
N ALA A 354 -7.44 -20.65 -11.38
CA ALA A 354 -7.90 -20.73 -12.74
C ALA A 354 -7.37 -19.51 -13.50
N PRO A 355 -6.89 -19.67 -14.75
CA PRO A 355 -6.52 -18.54 -15.58
C PRO A 355 -7.67 -17.52 -15.61
N GLY A 356 -7.44 -16.29 -15.25
CA GLY A 356 -8.44 -15.23 -15.25
C GLY A 356 -9.32 -15.10 -14.01
N THR A 357 -9.15 -15.96 -12.98
CA THR A 357 -9.86 -15.84 -11.69
C THR A 357 -8.94 -15.43 -10.54
N SER A 358 -7.64 -15.39 -10.76
CA SER A 358 -6.70 -14.90 -9.76
C SER A 358 -6.83 -13.39 -9.60
N LYS A 359 -6.66 -12.92 -8.39
CA LYS A 359 -6.51 -11.52 -8.08
C LYS A 359 -5.45 -10.91 -8.99
N THR A 360 -5.86 -9.95 -9.79
CA THR A 360 -5.06 -9.38 -10.88
C THR A 360 -4.47 -8.02 -10.53
N PHE A 361 -4.70 -7.58 -9.31
CA PHE A 361 -4.07 -6.44 -8.68
C PHE A 361 -3.67 -6.85 -7.27
N HIS A 362 -2.93 -6.02 -6.57
CA HIS A 362 -2.57 -6.35 -5.22
C HIS A 362 -3.81 -6.51 -4.34
N GLY A 363 -3.64 -7.06 -3.28
CA GLY A 363 -4.54 -7.12 -2.20
C GLY A 363 -3.82 -7.65 -1.01
N ASP A 364 -4.53 -7.77 0.07
CA ASP A 364 -3.99 -8.39 1.27
C ASP A 364 -3.44 -9.77 0.93
N ARG A 365 -2.14 -9.89 0.96
CA ARG A 365 -1.42 -11.16 0.87
C ARG A 365 -1.43 -11.86 2.20
#